data_c3dc4f4d05ba195a719441ff320b049a
#
_entry.id   c3dc4f4d05ba195a719441ff320b049a
#
_cell.length_a   1.000
_cell.length_b   1.000
_cell.length_c   1.000
_cell.angle_alpha   90.00
_cell.angle_beta   90.00
_cell.angle_gamma   90.00
#
_symmetry.space_group_name_H-M   'P 1'
#
loop_
_entity.id
_entity.type
_entity.pdbx_description
1 polymer ?
#
loop_
_entity_poly.entity_id
_entity_poly.type
_entity_poly.pdbx_seq_one_letter_code
_entity_poly.pdbx_strand_id
1 'polypeptide(L)'
;TDTMVNTAEKIAKTIKNKTIVLTGAMIPYAFGSSSDGFFNLGSALSFVQTLENGVYIAINGQYFDYDKVKKNKLKGYFEKK
;
A
#
# COMPACT_ATOMS: atom_id res chain seq x y z
N THR A 1 1.82 4.59 -7.83
CA THR A 1 0.96 4.66 -6.64
C THR A 1 -0.38 5.36 -6.87
N ASP A 2 -0.54 6.11 -7.95
CA ASP A 2 -1.75 6.91 -8.19
C ASP A 2 -3.01 6.05 -8.38
N THR A 3 -2.88 4.81 -8.84
CA THR A 3 -4.00 3.91 -9.09
C THR A 3 -4.11 2.80 -8.05
N MET A 4 -3.30 2.85 -6.99
CA MET A 4 -3.21 1.75 -6.02
C MET A 4 -4.53 1.49 -5.30
N VAL A 5 -5.21 2.54 -4.87
CA VAL A 5 -6.50 2.42 -4.18
C VAL A 5 -7.55 1.78 -5.09
N ASN A 6 -7.59 2.19 -6.35
CA ASN A 6 -8.54 1.62 -7.33
C ASN A 6 -8.26 0.13 -7.57
N THR A 7 -6.99 -0.24 -7.66
CA THR A 7 -6.59 -1.64 -7.80
C THR A 7 -7.03 -2.44 -6.58
N ALA A 8 -6.81 -1.91 -5.39
CA ALA A 8 -7.20 -2.56 -4.15
C ALA A 8 -8.72 -2.77 -4.07
N GLU A 9 -9.50 -1.80 -4.50
CA GLU A 9 -10.96 -1.93 -4.55
C GLU A 9 -11.40 -3.08 -5.46
N LYS A 10 -10.79 -3.19 -6.62
CA LYS A 10 -11.12 -4.28 -7.56
C LYS A 10 -10.77 -5.64 -6.99
N ILE A 11 -9.62 -5.76 -6.35
CA ILE A 11 -9.19 -7.00 -5.72
C ILE A 11 -10.15 -7.37 -4.59
N ALA A 12 -10.54 -6.41 -3.77
CA ALA A 12 -11.43 -6.64 -2.63
C ALA A 12 -12.81 -7.15 -3.05
N LYS A 13 -13.27 -6.81 -4.24
CA LYS A 13 -14.57 -7.28 -4.75
C LYS A 13 -14.57 -8.75 -5.13
N THR A 14 -13.42 -9.28 -5.52
CA THR A 14 -13.34 -10.63 -6.10
C THR A 14 -12.60 -11.63 -5.23
N ILE A 15 -11.62 -11.20 -4.44
CA ILE A 15 -10.79 -12.10 -3.65
C ILE A 15 -11.13 -11.95 -2.18
N LYS A 16 -11.59 -13.05 -1.59
CA LYS A 16 -11.96 -13.14 -0.18
C LYS A 16 -11.05 -14.16 0.52
N ASN A 17 -11.04 -14.16 1.82
CA ASN A 17 -10.32 -15.15 2.64
C ASN A 17 -8.81 -15.17 2.43
N LYS A 18 -8.22 -14.03 2.06
CA LYS A 18 -6.77 -13.89 1.94
C LYS A 18 -6.33 -12.55 2.51
N THR A 19 -5.08 -12.48 2.90
CA THR A 19 -4.44 -11.23 3.28
C THR A 19 -3.64 -10.73 2.07
N ILE A 20 -4.03 -9.58 1.56
CA ILE A 20 -3.41 -8.99 0.37
C ILE A 20 -2.92 -7.60 0.75
N VAL A 21 -1.66 -7.35 0.52
CA VAL A 21 -1.04 -6.06 0.83
C VAL A 21 -0.46 -5.48 -0.45
N LEU A 22 -0.96 -4.31 -0.84
CA LEU A 22 -0.43 -3.56 -1.96
C LEU A 22 0.57 -2.55 -1.44
N THR A 23 1.66 -2.39 -2.17
CA THR A 23 2.67 -1.40 -1.82
C THR A 23 3.28 -0.83 -3.10
N GLY A 24 4.11 0.17 -2.94
CA GLY A 24 4.79 0.80 -4.06
C GLY A 24 5.79 1.81 -3.52
N ALA A 25 6.24 2.69 -4.42
CA ALA A 25 7.18 3.74 -4.06
C ALA A 25 6.56 5.10 -4.33
N MET A 26 6.69 6.02 -3.39
CA MET A 26 6.34 7.42 -3.60
C MET A 26 7.42 8.12 -4.42
N ILE A 27 8.68 7.70 -4.20
CA ILE A 27 9.82 8.16 -4.98
C ILE A 27 10.23 7.02 -5.90
N PRO A 28 10.20 7.20 -7.24
CA PRO A 28 10.44 6.11 -8.17
C PRO A 28 11.72 5.32 -7.89
N TYR A 29 11.63 4.02 -8.06
CA TYR A 29 12.73 3.10 -7.81
C TYR A 29 14.00 3.43 -8.61
N ALA A 30 13.81 4.05 -9.77
CA ALA A 30 14.93 4.47 -10.61
C ALA A 30 15.87 5.48 -9.93
N PHE A 31 15.44 6.13 -8.87
CA PHE A 31 16.27 7.06 -8.11
C PHE A 31 17.16 6.35 -7.06
N GLY A 32 17.19 5.03 -7.06
CA GLY A 32 18.10 4.26 -6.24
C GLY A 32 17.89 4.47 -4.75
N SER A 33 18.97 4.83 -4.04
CA SER A 33 18.92 5.00 -2.58
C SER A 33 17.98 6.09 -2.10
N SER A 34 17.56 7.00 -2.98
CA SER A 34 16.56 8.02 -2.64
C SER A 34 15.13 7.48 -2.68
N SER A 35 14.92 6.28 -3.24
CA SER A 35 13.59 5.67 -3.30
C SER A 35 13.21 5.03 -1.97
N ASP A 36 11.93 5.09 -1.66
CA ASP A 36 11.34 4.41 -0.51
C ASP A 36 10.88 2.98 -0.84
N GLY A 37 11.15 2.50 -2.06
CA GLY A 37 10.63 1.22 -2.54
C GLY A 37 11.03 0.01 -1.71
N PHE A 38 12.31 -0.12 -1.38
CA PHE A 38 12.80 -1.25 -0.58
C PHE A 38 12.20 -1.26 0.82
N PHE A 39 12.13 -0.11 1.46
CA PHE A 39 11.54 0.00 2.78
C PHE A 39 10.07 -0.41 2.76
N ASN A 40 9.33 0.08 1.78
CA ASN A 40 7.92 -0.25 1.65
C ASN A 40 7.71 -1.73 1.37
N LEU A 41 8.54 -2.33 0.53
CA LEU A 41 8.48 -3.77 0.26
C LEU A 41 8.71 -4.59 1.52
N GLY A 42 9.75 -4.27 2.30
CA GLY A 42 10.03 -4.96 3.55
C GLY A 42 8.88 -4.84 4.55
N SER A 43 8.32 -3.65 4.68
CA SER A 43 7.15 -3.42 5.54
C SER A 43 5.95 -4.24 5.09
N ALA A 44 5.67 -4.26 3.78
CA ALA A 44 4.55 -5.02 3.24
C ALA A 44 4.70 -6.52 3.50
N LEU A 45 5.91 -7.05 3.39
CA LEU A 45 6.18 -8.46 3.70
C LEU A 45 5.89 -8.78 5.17
N SER A 46 6.21 -7.88 6.08
CA SER A 46 5.85 -8.04 7.49
C SER A 46 4.34 -8.01 7.70
N PHE A 47 3.67 -7.03 7.12
CA PHE A 47 2.23 -6.87 7.31
C PHE A 47 1.44 -8.05 6.74
N VAL A 48 1.82 -8.57 5.58
CA VAL A 48 1.09 -9.67 4.95
C VAL A 48 1.13 -10.95 5.79
N GLN A 49 2.15 -11.08 6.63
CA GLN A 49 2.31 -12.24 7.50
C GLN A 49 1.57 -12.12 8.83
N THR A 50 1.17 -10.91 9.21
CA THR A 50 0.63 -10.65 10.55
C THR A 50 -0.81 -10.14 10.54
N LEU A 51 -1.25 -9.50 9.47
CA LEU A 51 -2.60 -8.95 9.41
C LEU A 51 -3.64 -10.03 9.10
N GLU A 52 -4.84 -9.81 9.60
CA GLU A 52 -5.99 -10.67 9.29
C GLU A 52 -6.37 -10.57 7.81
N ASN A 53 -7.19 -11.50 7.33
CA ASN A 53 -7.66 -11.47 5.96
C ASN A 53 -8.28 -10.12 5.62
N GLY A 54 -7.90 -9.58 4.50
CA GLY A 54 -8.36 -8.28 4.03
C GLY A 54 -7.44 -7.75 2.95
N VAL A 55 -7.77 -6.57 2.44
CA VAL A 55 -6.96 -5.88 1.44
C VAL A 55 -6.46 -4.58 2.04
N TYR A 56 -5.16 -4.41 2.00
CA TYR A 56 -4.49 -3.30 2.67
C TYR A 56 -3.54 -2.60 1.73
N ILE A 57 -3.28 -1.34 2.03
CA ILE A 57 -2.21 -0.57 1.40
C ILE A 57 -1.15 -0.30 2.45
N ALA A 58 0.10 -0.67 2.15
CA ALA A 58 1.24 -0.45 3.03
C ALA A 58 2.20 0.53 2.39
N ILE A 59 2.42 1.64 3.05
CA ILE A 59 3.31 2.69 2.55
C ILE A 59 3.89 3.44 3.75
N ASN A 60 5.14 3.82 3.66
CA ASN A 60 5.82 4.61 4.68
C ASN A 60 5.75 3.99 6.09
N GLY A 61 5.85 2.65 6.18
CA GLY A 61 5.85 1.95 7.47
C GLY A 61 4.48 1.85 8.12
N GLN A 62 3.43 2.21 7.42
CA GLN A 62 2.05 2.16 7.90
C GLN A 62 1.22 1.26 7.01
N TYR A 63 0.12 0.73 7.55
CA TYR A 63 -0.86 0.03 6.72
C TYR A 63 -2.23 0.67 6.91
N PHE A 64 -3.04 0.54 5.89
CA PHE A 64 -4.41 1.07 5.87
C PHE A 64 -5.33 0.03 5.24
N ASP A 65 -6.54 -0.10 5.76
CA ASP A 65 -7.59 -0.79 5.02
C ASP A 65 -7.80 -0.07 3.68
N TYR A 66 -8.04 -0.83 2.62
CA TYR A 66 -8.11 -0.26 1.27
C TYR A 66 -9.17 0.83 1.13
N ASP A 67 -10.26 0.74 1.89
CA ASP A 67 -11.38 1.68 1.80
C ASP A 67 -11.31 2.85 2.80
N LYS A 68 -10.21 2.92 3.56
CA LYS A 68 -9.99 3.94 4.59
C LYS A 68 -8.75 4.78 4.34
N VAL A 69 -8.31 4.83 3.10
CA VAL A 69 -7.07 5.52 2.75
C VAL A 69 -7.23 6.27 1.44
N LYS A 70 -6.53 7.37 1.32
CA LYS A 70 -6.42 8.11 0.05
C LYS A 70 -5.00 8.64 -0.10
N LYS A 71 -4.59 8.85 -1.35
CA LYS A 71 -3.33 9.51 -1.63
C LYS A 71 -3.53 11.01 -1.68
N ASN A 72 -2.81 11.73 -0.85
CA ASN A 72 -2.76 13.19 -0.91
C ASN A 72 -1.71 13.57 -1.95
N LYS A 73 -2.16 13.86 -3.17
CA LYS A 73 -1.27 14.14 -4.29
C LYS A 73 -0.47 15.42 -4.11
N LEU A 74 -1.06 16.41 -3.44
CA LEU A 74 -0.36 17.67 -3.18
C LEU A 74 0.80 17.49 -2.23
N LYS A 75 0.59 16.74 -1.16
CA LYS A 75 1.61 16.52 -0.13
C LYS A 75 2.49 15.31 -0.39
N GLY A 76 2.10 14.45 -1.33
CA GLY A 76 2.90 13.30 -1.70
C GLY A 76 2.92 12.17 -0.69
N TYR A 77 1.83 11.96 0.05
CA TYR A 77 1.73 10.82 0.98
C TYR A 77 0.31 10.25 1.02
N PHE A 78 0.20 9.06 1.60
CA PHE A 78 -1.09 8.43 1.86
C PHE A 78 -1.57 8.81 3.25
N GLU A 79 -2.87 8.98 3.38
CA GLU A 79 -3.47 9.37 4.66
C GLU A 79 -4.84 8.71 4.82
N LYS A 80 -5.33 8.65 6.04
CA LYS A 80 -6.67 8.14 6.31
C LYS A 80 -7.72 9.05 5.67
N LYS A 81 -8.75 8.43 5.15
CA LYS A 81 -9.91 9.17 4.68
C LYS A 81 -10.57 9.91 5.84
#